data_9ff54712c8e7fef06b71bfddc8051094
#
_entry.id   9ff54712c8e7fef06b71bfddc8051094
#
_cell.length_a   1.000
_cell.length_b   1.000
_cell.length_c   1.000
_cell.angle_alpha   90.00
_cell.angle_beta   90.00
_cell.angle_gamma   90.00
#
_symmetry.space_group_name_H-M   'P 1'
#
loop_
_entity.id
_entity.type
_entity.pdbx_description
1 polymer ?
#
loop_
_entity_poly.entity_id
_entity_poly.type
_entity_poly.pdbx_seq_one_letter_code
_entity_poly.pdbx_strand_id
1 'polypeptide(L)'
;FEILGMTEASGLISIDPACGDGATGSVGWALPYTQVDVLHQKADGTLDQACDIGEIGVIAISGDHVSPGYSDPKQNNNVFNDGVLNSGDLGYKDAQGRLYIAGRSKDLIIRSGHNIDPAMIENAMTTHPAVAVAAAVGMPDAYAGEFPVCFIQLNEGAEVSVTELQEHAQSTIDERPAWPKKIQIIDTIPLTSVGKIYKPVLRCEAAKLRVTDLVHNEMGLGDANIDVVDGGARGMRVTVSVVKGDKSFVPALEQALAAYLFEAKVQIV
;
A
#
# COMPACT_ATOMS: atom_id res chain seq x y z
N PHE A 1 7.74 -21.51 10.93
CA PHE A 1 7.34 -21.67 9.52
C PHE A 1 6.23 -20.67 9.19
N GLU A 2 6.18 -20.27 7.93
CA GLU A 2 5.23 -19.28 7.42
C GLU A 2 4.15 -19.96 6.57
N ILE A 3 2.98 -19.33 6.48
CA ILE A 3 1.83 -19.84 5.73
C ILE A 3 1.18 -18.72 4.93
N LEU A 4 0.59 -19.05 3.79
CA LEU A 4 -0.34 -18.22 3.07
C LEU A 4 -1.74 -18.80 3.19
N GLY A 5 -2.72 -17.97 3.51
CA GLY A 5 -4.12 -18.37 3.54
C GLY A 5 -5.04 -17.18 3.41
N MET A 6 -6.22 -17.42 2.87
CA MET A 6 -7.28 -16.40 2.73
C MET A 6 -8.66 -17.04 2.70
N THR A 7 -9.66 -16.25 3.10
CA THR A 7 -11.07 -16.70 3.18
C THR A 7 -11.62 -17.14 1.83
N GLU A 8 -11.25 -16.43 0.76
CA GLU A 8 -11.67 -16.67 -0.62
C GLU A 8 -11.20 -18.02 -1.16
N ALA A 9 -10.16 -18.61 -0.57
CA ALA A 9 -9.65 -19.95 -0.86
C ALA A 9 -9.90 -20.93 0.31
N SER A 10 -10.93 -20.70 1.12
CA SER A 10 -11.34 -21.58 2.23
C SER A 10 -10.25 -21.85 3.28
N GLY A 11 -9.24 -20.99 3.40
CA GLY A 11 -8.20 -21.08 4.42
C GLY A 11 -6.80 -21.18 3.85
N LEU A 12 -6.10 -22.29 4.14
CA LEU A 12 -4.69 -22.46 3.79
C LEU A 12 -4.48 -22.75 2.30
N ILE A 13 -3.48 -22.09 1.73
CA ILE A 13 -3.10 -22.18 0.32
C ILE A 13 -1.72 -22.81 0.19
N SER A 14 -0.76 -22.31 0.96
CA SER A 14 0.62 -22.82 0.98
C SER A 14 1.19 -22.83 2.40
N ILE A 15 2.22 -23.64 2.59
CA ILE A 15 2.89 -23.79 3.88
C ILE A 15 4.38 -24.05 3.68
N ASP A 16 5.21 -23.38 4.46
CA ASP A 16 6.61 -23.71 4.61
C ASP A 16 6.72 -24.96 5.51
N PRO A 17 7.47 -26.00 5.11
CA PRO A 17 7.49 -27.26 5.83
C PRO A 17 8.05 -27.11 7.24
N ALA A 18 7.40 -27.75 8.22
CA ALA A 18 7.84 -27.75 9.61
C ALA A 18 9.17 -28.51 9.82
N CYS A 19 9.53 -29.36 8.87
CA CYS A 19 10.77 -30.16 8.87
C CYS A 19 11.33 -30.19 7.45
N GLY A 20 12.64 -30.08 7.33
CA GLY A 20 13.34 -30.15 6.03
C GLY A 20 13.83 -28.79 5.54
N ASP A 21 13.83 -28.61 4.22
CA ASP A 21 14.46 -27.48 3.55
C ASP A 21 13.57 -26.24 3.45
N GLY A 22 12.99 -25.77 4.55
CA GLY A 22 12.31 -24.48 4.62
C GLY A 22 13.24 -23.32 4.27
N ALA A 23 12.70 -22.22 3.81
CA ALA A 23 13.48 -21.04 3.46
C ALA A 23 12.89 -19.81 4.17
N THR A 24 13.75 -19.05 4.84
CA THR A 24 13.35 -17.83 5.54
C THR A 24 12.64 -16.88 4.58
N GLY A 25 11.47 -16.38 4.96
CA GLY A 25 10.64 -15.47 4.17
C GLY A 25 9.79 -16.16 3.09
N SER A 26 9.89 -17.48 2.95
CA SER A 26 9.03 -18.26 2.07
C SER A 26 7.77 -18.71 2.80
N VAL A 27 6.63 -18.65 2.11
CA VAL A 27 5.37 -19.28 2.55
C VAL A 27 5.25 -20.72 2.02
N GLY A 28 6.36 -21.31 1.55
CA GLY A 28 6.50 -22.69 1.16
C GLY A 28 5.87 -23.06 -0.17
N TRP A 29 5.34 -24.28 -0.24
CA TRP A 29 4.70 -24.84 -1.43
C TRP A 29 3.19 -24.88 -1.29
N ALA A 30 2.51 -24.83 -2.44
CA ALA A 30 1.06 -25.03 -2.52
C ALA A 30 0.65 -26.37 -1.87
N LEU A 31 -0.47 -26.33 -1.14
CA LEU A 31 -1.06 -27.55 -0.57
C LEU A 31 -1.61 -28.48 -1.69
N PRO A 32 -1.80 -29.77 -1.41
CA PRO A 32 -2.45 -30.70 -2.35
C PRO A 32 -3.79 -30.16 -2.84
N TYR A 33 -4.09 -30.35 -4.13
CA TYR A 33 -5.30 -29.87 -4.82
C TYR A 33 -5.41 -28.34 -4.95
N THR A 34 -4.36 -27.61 -4.61
CA THR A 34 -4.25 -26.16 -4.80
C THR A 34 -3.23 -25.90 -5.92
N GLN A 35 -3.63 -25.15 -6.92
CA GLN A 35 -2.68 -24.58 -7.88
C GLN A 35 -2.44 -23.12 -7.51
N VAL A 36 -1.18 -22.73 -7.44
CA VAL A 36 -0.75 -21.35 -7.23
C VAL A 36 0.13 -20.96 -8.39
N ASP A 37 -0.22 -19.90 -9.10
CA ASP A 37 0.57 -19.33 -10.18
C ASP A 37 0.96 -17.89 -9.84
N VAL A 38 2.05 -17.42 -10.42
CA VAL A 38 2.44 -16.01 -10.38
C VAL A 38 2.29 -15.47 -11.78
N LEU A 39 1.37 -14.51 -11.95
CA LEU A 39 0.93 -14.04 -13.25
C LEU A 39 1.17 -12.53 -13.41
N HIS A 40 1.46 -12.11 -14.62
CA HIS A 40 1.40 -10.70 -14.99
C HIS A 40 -0.03 -10.17 -14.86
N GLN A 41 -0.17 -8.88 -14.56
CA GLN A 41 -1.46 -8.20 -14.52
C GLN A 41 -1.45 -7.05 -15.52
N LYS A 42 -2.49 -6.98 -16.37
CA LYS A 42 -2.71 -5.87 -17.29
C LYS A 42 -3.19 -4.61 -16.56
N ALA A 43 -3.13 -3.48 -17.24
CA ALA A 43 -3.59 -2.20 -16.70
C ALA A 43 -5.08 -2.17 -16.32
N ASP A 44 -5.90 -3.02 -16.95
CA ASP A 44 -7.32 -3.19 -16.63
C ASP A 44 -7.59 -4.12 -15.43
N GLY A 45 -6.52 -4.67 -14.82
CA GLY A 45 -6.58 -5.57 -13.67
C GLY A 45 -6.75 -7.05 -14.04
N THR A 46 -6.86 -7.41 -15.33
CA THR A 46 -6.95 -8.81 -15.76
C THR A 46 -5.61 -9.51 -15.64
N LEU A 47 -5.65 -10.80 -15.29
CA LEU A 47 -4.46 -11.65 -15.24
C LEU A 47 -4.04 -12.03 -16.66
N ASP A 48 -2.73 -12.17 -16.88
CA ASP A 48 -2.13 -12.50 -18.18
C ASP A 48 -1.24 -13.75 -18.04
N GLN A 49 -0.16 -13.84 -18.81
CA GLN A 49 0.76 -14.96 -18.83
C GLN A 49 1.54 -15.10 -17.52
N ALA A 50 2.11 -16.31 -17.31
CA ALA A 50 2.93 -16.59 -16.14
C ALA A 50 4.22 -15.77 -16.16
N CYS A 51 4.64 -15.35 -14.98
CA CYS A 51 5.93 -14.72 -14.72
C CYS A 51 7.07 -15.74 -14.76
N ASP A 52 8.27 -15.28 -15.07
CA ASP A 52 9.47 -16.09 -14.97
C ASP A 52 9.86 -16.39 -13.51
N ILE A 53 10.76 -17.37 -13.32
CA ILE A 53 11.27 -17.69 -11.97
C ILE A 53 11.98 -16.48 -11.37
N GLY A 54 11.60 -16.12 -10.15
CA GLY A 54 12.12 -14.93 -9.45
C GLY A 54 11.46 -13.62 -9.87
N GLU A 55 10.62 -13.62 -10.88
CA GLU A 55 9.88 -12.43 -11.31
C GLU A 55 8.64 -12.22 -10.43
N ILE A 56 8.43 -10.98 -10.00
CA ILE A 56 7.29 -10.61 -9.16
C ILE A 56 6.05 -10.39 -10.04
N GLY A 57 4.96 -11.07 -9.68
CA GLY A 57 3.64 -10.92 -10.28
C GLY A 57 2.53 -11.10 -9.25
N VAL A 58 1.30 -11.11 -9.73
CA VAL A 58 0.11 -11.37 -8.90
C VAL A 58 0.00 -12.86 -8.60
N ILE A 59 -0.22 -13.19 -7.35
CA ILE A 59 -0.47 -14.57 -6.91
C ILE A 59 -1.91 -14.94 -7.29
N ALA A 60 -2.04 -15.87 -8.20
CA ALA A 60 -3.29 -16.45 -8.67
C ALA A 60 -3.49 -17.85 -8.10
N ILE A 61 -4.69 -18.15 -7.63
CA ILE A 61 -5.00 -19.39 -6.91
C ILE A 61 -6.18 -20.07 -7.61
N SER A 62 -6.05 -21.36 -7.84
CA SER A 62 -7.14 -22.18 -8.37
C SER A 62 -7.22 -23.52 -7.66
N GLY A 63 -8.42 -24.13 -7.69
CA GLY A 63 -8.74 -25.40 -7.05
C GLY A 63 -10.18 -25.44 -6.58
N ASP A 64 -10.68 -26.63 -6.24
CA ASP A 64 -12.09 -26.85 -5.84
C ASP A 64 -12.48 -26.14 -4.54
N HIS A 65 -11.49 -25.68 -3.76
CA HIS A 65 -11.67 -24.95 -2.51
C HIS A 65 -11.80 -23.42 -2.70
N VAL A 66 -11.57 -22.91 -3.92
CA VAL A 66 -11.75 -21.48 -4.23
C VAL A 66 -13.25 -21.14 -4.24
N SER A 67 -13.63 -20.07 -3.54
CA SER A 67 -15.00 -19.57 -3.50
C SER A 67 -15.52 -19.25 -4.91
N PRO A 68 -16.80 -19.51 -5.20
CA PRO A 68 -17.39 -19.09 -6.48
C PRO A 68 -17.57 -17.57 -6.61
N GLY A 69 -17.36 -16.81 -5.54
CA GLY A 69 -17.47 -15.35 -5.52
C GLY A 69 -18.05 -14.78 -4.24
N TYR A 70 -18.07 -13.46 -4.16
CA TYR A 70 -18.74 -12.71 -3.10
C TYR A 70 -20.25 -12.61 -3.33
N SER A 71 -21.00 -12.37 -2.24
CA SER A 71 -22.46 -12.17 -2.28
C SER A 71 -22.88 -10.95 -3.12
N ASP A 72 -22.05 -9.90 -3.15
CA ASP A 72 -22.23 -8.78 -4.06
C ASP A 72 -21.42 -9.03 -5.36
N PRO A 73 -22.10 -9.31 -6.50
CA PRO A 73 -21.41 -9.60 -7.75
C PRO A 73 -20.49 -8.50 -8.25
N LYS A 74 -20.70 -7.25 -7.85
CA LYS A 74 -19.84 -6.12 -8.24
C LYS A 74 -18.44 -6.24 -7.67
N GLN A 75 -18.27 -6.94 -6.56
CA GLN A 75 -16.98 -7.16 -5.91
C GLN A 75 -16.17 -8.29 -6.54
N ASN A 76 -16.81 -9.08 -7.42
CA ASN A 76 -16.13 -10.20 -8.09
C ASN A 76 -15.26 -9.77 -9.26
N ASN A 77 -15.47 -8.57 -9.81
CA ASN A 77 -14.70 -8.08 -10.96
C ASN A 77 -13.20 -8.08 -10.67
N ASN A 78 -12.42 -8.71 -11.55
CA ASN A 78 -10.98 -8.88 -11.44
C ASN A 78 -10.48 -9.65 -10.20
N VAL A 79 -11.41 -10.20 -9.40
CA VAL A 79 -11.07 -11.05 -8.24
C VAL A 79 -11.28 -12.52 -8.59
N PHE A 80 -12.46 -12.88 -9.14
CA PHE A 80 -12.75 -14.25 -9.55
C PHE A 80 -12.96 -14.30 -11.07
N ASN A 81 -12.07 -15.00 -11.77
CA ASN A 81 -12.05 -15.12 -13.22
C ASN A 81 -11.98 -16.61 -13.61
N ASP A 82 -13.05 -17.19 -14.08
CA ASP A 82 -13.11 -18.58 -14.59
C ASP A 82 -12.49 -19.63 -13.63
N GLY A 83 -12.78 -19.53 -12.34
CA GLY A 83 -12.26 -20.45 -11.32
C GLY A 83 -10.87 -20.10 -10.81
N VAL A 84 -10.28 -19.01 -11.27
CA VAL A 84 -9.01 -18.46 -10.78
C VAL A 84 -9.27 -17.26 -9.88
N LEU A 85 -8.77 -17.31 -8.68
CA LEU A 85 -8.78 -16.23 -7.71
C LEU A 85 -7.54 -15.34 -7.87
N ASN A 86 -7.73 -14.07 -8.17
CA ASN A 86 -6.70 -13.06 -8.01
C ASN A 86 -6.62 -12.68 -6.52
N SER A 87 -5.56 -13.08 -5.85
CA SER A 87 -5.40 -12.84 -4.40
C SER A 87 -5.23 -11.35 -4.05
N GLY A 88 -4.78 -10.56 -5.00
CA GLY A 88 -4.33 -9.18 -4.77
C GLY A 88 -2.97 -9.11 -4.06
N ASP A 89 -2.37 -10.24 -3.70
CA ASP A 89 -1.02 -10.31 -3.17
C ASP A 89 -0.03 -10.46 -4.33
N LEU A 90 1.14 -9.86 -4.19
CA LEU A 90 2.26 -9.99 -5.10
C LEU A 90 3.27 -10.96 -4.53
N GLY A 91 3.94 -11.68 -5.41
CA GLY A 91 4.96 -12.62 -5.01
C GLY A 91 5.73 -13.19 -6.19
N TYR A 92 6.63 -14.10 -5.89
CA TYR A 92 7.42 -14.82 -6.90
C TYR A 92 7.64 -16.26 -6.44
N LYS A 93 8.01 -17.11 -7.39
CA LYS A 93 8.48 -18.47 -7.11
C LYS A 93 9.98 -18.56 -7.35
N ASP A 94 10.68 -19.26 -6.47
CA ASP A 94 12.08 -19.60 -6.72
C ASP A 94 12.23 -20.83 -7.64
N ALA A 95 13.47 -21.20 -7.93
CA ALA A 95 13.80 -22.35 -8.78
C ALA A 95 13.34 -23.71 -8.20
N GLN A 96 13.04 -23.75 -6.90
CA GLN A 96 12.49 -24.92 -6.21
C GLN A 96 10.96 -24.90 -6.15
N GLY A 97 10.32 -23.87 -6.70
CA GLY A 97 8.87 -23.69 -6.69
C GLY A 97 8.31 -23.19 -5.37
N ARG A 98 9.16 -22.71 -4.44
CA ARG A 98 8.72 -22.08 -3.18
C ARG A 98 8.16 -20.70 -3.46
N LEU A 99 7.05 -20.36 -2.81
CA LEU A 99 6.38 -19.09 -2.94
C LEU A 99 6.90 -18.08 -1.92
N TYR A 100 7.15 -16.87 -2.36
CA TYR A 100 7.52 -15.71 -1.54
C TYR A 100 6.52 -14.59 -1.76
N ILE A 101 6.10 -13.93 -0.68
CA ILE A 101 5.20 -12.78 -0.73
C ILE A 101 6.04 -11.51 -0.83
N ALA A 102 5.75 -10.69 -1.83
CA ALA A 102 6.41 -9.40 -2.06
C ALA A 102 5.54 -8.19 -1.65
N GLY A 103 4.33 -8.41 -1.14
CA GLY A 103 3.44 -7.35 -0.70
C GLY A 103 2.05 -7.45 -1.31
N ARG A 104 1.30 -6.32 -1.30
CA ARG A 104 -0.03 -6.24 -1.92
C ARG A 104 -0.05 -5.29 -3.09
N SER A 105 -0.68 -5.69 -4.18
CA SER A 105 -0.86 -4.88 -5.38
C SER A 105 -1.44 -3.48 -5.08
N LYS A 106 -2.44 -3.41 -4.20
CA LYS A 106 -3.09 -2.15 -3.78
C LYS A 106 -2.25 -1.31 -2.82
N ASP A 107 -1.22 -1.87 -2.22
CA ASP A 107 -0.37 -1.19 -1.23
C ASP A 107 0.95 -0.70 -1.83
N LEU A 108 1.29 -1.14 -3.04
CA LEU A 108 2.48 -0.65 -3.73
C LEU A 108 2.46 0.87 -3.85
N ILE A 109 3.60 1.47 -3.60
CA ILE A 109 3.83 2.89 -3.82
C ILE A 109 4.39 3.06 -5.22
N ILE A 110 3.63 3.70 -6.11
CA ILE A 110 3.99 3.85 -7.52
C ILE A 110 4.66 5.20 -7.74
N ARG A 111 5.98 5.20 -7.71
CA ARG A 111 6.79 6.40 -7.91
C ARG A 111 7.45 6.42 -9.28
N SER A 112 6.99 7.28 -10.18
CA SER A 112 7.56 7.43 -11.55
C SER A 112 7.72 6.09 -12.29
N GLY A 113 6.73 5.18 -12.13
CA GLY A 113 6.74 3.84 -12.71
C GLY A 113 7.52 2.78 -11.92
N HIS A 114 8.20 3.13 -10.83
CA HIS A 114 8.78 2.16 -9.90
C HIS A 114 7.72 1.67 -8.92
N ASN A 115 7.56 0.36 -8.83
CA ASN A 115 6.74 -0.30 -7.84
C ASN A 115 7.57 -0.53 -6.56
N ILE A 116 7.31 0.25 -5.53
CA ILE A 116 8.01 0.19 -4.25
C ILE A 116 7.15 -0.59 -3.26
N ASP A 117 7.70 -1.69 -2.72
CA ASP A 117 7.04 -2.45 -1.65
C ASP A 117 7.14 -1.67 -0.33
N PRO A 118 6.01 -1.29 0.29
CA PRO A 118 6.01 -0.67 1.61
C PRO A 118 6.71 -1.51 2.68
N ALA A 119 6.65 -2.85 2.60
CA ALA A 119 7.25 -3.74 3.58
C ALA A 119 8.78 -3.58 3.63
N MET A 120 9.43 -3.29 2.51
CA MET A 120 10.87 -2.99 2.47
C MET A 120 11.21 -1.79 3.34
N ILE A 121 10.40 -0.73 3.26
CA ILE A 121 10.59 0.49 4.08
C ILE A 121 10.28 0.19 5.55
N GLU A 122 9.16 -0.49 5.81
CA GLU A 122 8.69 -0.85 7.15
C GLU A 122 9.72 -1.71 7.90
N ASN A 123 10.23 -2.75 7.23
CA ASN A 123 11.26 -3.63 7.77
C ASN A 123 12.56 -2.87 8.08
N ALA A 124 13.02 -2.03 7.16
CA ALA A 124 14.21 -1.21 7.37
C ALA A 124 14.03 -0.27 8.58
N MET A 125 12.90 0.43 8.65
CA MET A 125 12.64 1.38 9.75
C MET A 125 12.49 0.71 11.11
N THR A 126 11.93 -0.51 11.18
CA THR A 126 11.79 -1.26 12.44
C THR A 126 13.12 -1.82 12.98
N THR A 127 14.21 -1.78 12.22
CA THR A 127 15.55 -2.10 12.75
C THR A 127 16.11 -0.99 13.64
N HIS A 128 15.54 0.21 13.62
CA HIS A 128 15.94 1.30 14.50
C HIS A 128 15.44 1.06 15.94
N PRO A 129 16.30 1.16 16.97
CA PRO A 129 15.96 0.76 18.36
C PRO A 129 14.83 1.59 18.98
N ALA A 130 14.61 2.82 18.53
CA ALA A 130 13.52 3.66 19.03
C ALA A 130 12.16 3.36 18.38
N VAL A 131 12.10 2.58 17.30
CA VAL A 131 10.87 2.33 16.52
C VAL A 131 10.15 1.08 17.03
N ALA A 132 8.90 1.25 17.43
CA ALA A 132 8.02 0.14 17.79
C ALA A 132 7.30 -0.43 16.54
N VAL A 133 6.74 0.46 15.72
CA VAL A 133 6.01 0.09 14.49
C VAL A 133 6.29 1.12 13.43
N ALA A 134 6.48 0.67 12.20
CA ALA A 134 6.57 1.50 11.01
C ALA A 134 5.49 1.11 10.00
N ALA A 135 4.92 2.10 9.32
CA ALA A 135 3.93 1.89 8.27
C ALA A 135 4.21 2.85 7.10
N ALA A 136 4.49 2.30 5.94
CA ALA A 136 4.76 3.06 4.73
C ALA A 136 3.55 3.07 3.79
N VAL A 137 3.28 4.24 3.22
CA VAL A 137 2.21 4.45 2.22
C VAL A 137 2.65 5.45 1.16
N GLY A 138 1.98 5.44 0.02
CA GLY A 138 2.13 6.48 -1.00
C GLY A 138 1.47 7.79 -0.57
N MET A 139 2.21 8.89 -0.67
CA MET A 139 1.68 10.25 -0.62
C MET A 139 1.50 10.75 -2.04
N PRO A 140 0.31 11.20 -2.46
CA PRO A 140 0.07 11.68 -3.81
C PRO A 140 1.05 12.78 -4.25
N ASP A 141 1.53 12.69 -5.48
CA ASP A 141 2.39 13.70 -6.10
C ASP A 141 1.96 13.95 -7.55
N ALA A 142 1.93 15.21 -7.97
CA ALA A 142 1.44 15.62 -9.29
C ALA A 142 2.32 15.14 -10.47
N TYR A 143 3.60 14.82 -10.23
CA TYR A 143 4.56 14.45 -11.27
C TYR A 143 5.01 13.00 -11.16
N ALA A 144 5.30 12.55 -9.93
CA ALA A 144 5.81 11.22 -9.69
C ALA A 144 4.71 10.17 -9.49
N GLY A 145 3.44 10.58 -9.43
CA GLY A 145 2.32 9.76 -9.01
C GLY A 145 2.26 9.67 -7.49
N GLU A 146 3.25 9.05 -6.86
CA GLU A 146 3.36 8.96 -5.41
C GLU A 146 4.80 9.12 -4.93
N PHE A 147 4.95 9.56 -3.68
CA PHE A 147 6.20 9.45 -2.91
C PHE A 147 5.99 8.60 -1.66
N PRO A 148 6.99 7.79 -1.26
CA PRO A 148 6.94 7.09 0.01
C PRO A 148 6.87 8.05 1.20
N VAL A 149 5.92 7.81 2.09
CA VAL A 149 5.83 8.43 3.43
C VAL A 149 5.81 7.32 4.45
N CYS A 150 6.57 7.46 5.54
CA CYS A 150 6.60 6.49 6.61
C CYS A 150 6.03 7.11 7.88
N PHE A 151 5.01 6.47 8.44
CA PHE A 151 4.46 6.76 9.76
C PHE A 151 5.18 5.89 10.78
N ILE A 152 5.65 6.50 11.86
CA ILE A 152 6.44 5.83 12.88
C ILE A 152 5.74 5.97 14.23
N GLN A 153 5.55 4.84 14.91
CA GLN A 153 5.23 4.80 16.33
C GLN A 153 6.50 4.44 17.09
N LEU A 154 6.86 5.24 18.09
CA LEU A 154 8.04 4.99 18.91
C LEU A 154 7.75 3.99 20.02
N ASN A 155 8.81 3.36 20.51
CA ASN A 155 8.78 2.61 21.77
C ASN A 155 8.46 3.55 22.93
N GLU A 156 7.83 3.04 23.98
CA GLU A 156 7.46 3.82 25.16
C GLU A 156 8.71 4.47 25.78
N GLY A 157 8.67 5.79 25.95
CA GLY A 157 9.77 6.57 26.49
C GLY A 157 10.97 6.80 25.55
N ALA A 158 10.89 6.32 24.31
CA ALA A 158 11.93 6.59 23.33
C ALA A 158 11.77 8.00 22.72
N GLU A 159 12.90 8.67 22.51
CA GLU A 159 12.98 9.94 21.79
C GLU A 159 13.94 9.80 20.61
N VAL A 160 13.56 10.28 19.46
CA VAL A 160 14.37 10.28 18.23
C VAL A 160 13.94 11.42 17.33
N SER A 161 14.88 12.06 16.64
CA SER A 161 14.59 13.12 15.69
C SER A 161 14.17 12.53 14.32
N VAL A 162 13.33 13.28 13.57
CA VAL A 162 12.99 12.92 12.19
C VAL A 162 14.23 12.84 11.31
N THR A 163 15.23 13.69 11.56
CA THR A 163 16.50 13.69 10.81
C THR A 163 17.25 12.37 11.01
N GLU A 164 17.36 11.89 12.24
CA GLU A 164 17.99 10.61 12.56
C GLU A 164 17.28 9.43 11.89
N LEU A 165 15.95 9.43 11.91
CA LEU A 165 15.15 8.42 11.21
C LEU A 165 15.35 8.49 9.68
N GLN A 166 15.50 9.68 9.10
CA GLN A 166 15.81 9.85 7.68
C GLN A 166 17.21 9.32 7.33
N GLU A 167 18.21 9.59 8.15
CA GLU A 167 19.57 9.05 7.99
C GLU A 167 19.57 7.52 8.12
N HIS A 168 18.81 6.98 9.08
CA HIS A 168 18.62 5.54 9.22
C HIS A 168 18.01 4.92 7.97
N ALA A 169 16.92 5.50 7.44
CA ALA A 169 16.29 5.02 6.21
C ALA A 169 17.28 5.03 5.03
N GLN A 170 18.09 6.08 4.88
CA GLN A 170 19.07 6.18 3.80
C GLN A 170 20.24 5.19 3.93
N SER A 171 20.58 4.76 5.15
CA SER A 171 21.64 3.80 5.41
C SER A 171 21.18 2.33 5.31
N THR A 172 19.88 2.07 5.47
CA THR A 172 19.33 0.70 5.54
C THR A 172 18.50 0.30 4.31
N ILE A 173 18.01 1.28 3.54
CA ILE A 173 17.25 1.03 2.31
C ILE A 173 18.17 1.23 1.10
N ASP A 174 18.48 0.16 0.40
CA ASP A 174 19.38 0.18 -0.77
C ASP A 174 18.77 0.92 -1.96
N GLU A 175 17.45 0.83 -2.14
CA GLU A 175 16.73 1.44 -3.24
C GLU A 175 16.43 2.93 -2.96
N ARG A 176 17.20 3.81 -3.58
CA ARG A 176 17.01 5.26 -3.43
C ARG A 176 15.60 5.79 -3.72
N PRO A 177 14.85 5.27 -4.72
CA PRO A 177 13.46 5.64 -4.92
C PRO A 177 12.53 5.34 -3.74
N ALA A 178 12.85 4.33 -2.92
CA ALA A 178 12.09 3.91 -1.75
C ALA A 178 12.37 4.74 -0.49
N TRP A 179 13.37 5.61 -0.50
CA TRP A 179 13.62 6.48 0.65
C TRP A 179 12.40 7.35 0.94
N PRO A 180 11.86 7.31 2.18
CA PRO A 180 10.72 8.13 2.56
C PRO A 180 11.02 9.61 2.36
N LYS A 181 10.19 10.28 1.55
CA LYS A 181 10.28 11.73 1.37
C LYS A 181 9.87 12.48 2.64
N LYS A 182 8.99 11.87 3.43
CA LYS A 182 8.52 12.39 4.71
C LYS A 182 8.42 11.27 5.73
N ILE A 183 8.84 11.53 6.94
CA ILE A 183 8.64 10.66 8.10
C ILE A 183 7.76 11.42 9.08
N GLN A 184 6.71 10.76 9.56
CA GLN A 184 5.74 11.32 10.50
C GLN A 184 5.71 10.46 11.76
N ILE A 185 6.18 11.00 12.88
CA ILE A 185 6.03 10.35 14.19
C ILE A 185 4.60 10.58 14.66
N ILE A 186 3.90 9.51 15.02
CA ILE A 186 2.53 9.53 15.53
C ILE A 186 2.43 8.71 16.81
N ASP A 187 1.46 9.02 17.66
CA ASP A 187 1.30 8.34 18.94
C ASP A 187 0.92 6.85 18.77
N THR A 188 0.08 6.55 17.79
CA THR A 188 -0.41 5.18 17.56
C THR A 188 -0.68 4.93 16.08
N ILE A 189 -0.12 3.84 15.55
CA ILE A 189 -0.44 3.35 14.21
C ILE A 189 -1.84 2.71 14.23
N PRO A 190 -2.76 3.10 13.31
CA PRO A 190 -4.08 2.51 13.25
C PRO A 190 -4.01 1.03 12.86
N LEU A 191 -4.74 0.20 13.63
CA LEU A 191 -4.80 -1.24 13.42
C LEU A 191 -6.23 -1.68 13.09
N THR A 192 -6.35 -2.80 12.37
CA THR A 192 -7.61 -3.51 12.19
C THR A 192 -8.00 -4.21 13.48
N SER A 193 -9.25 -4.71 13.57
CA SER A 193 -9.73 -5.51 14.71
C SER A 193 -8.91 -6.79 14.99
N VAL A 194 -8.15 -7.24 14.01
CA VAL A 194 -7.26 -8.41 14.11
C VAL A 194 -5.77 -8.04 14.23
N GLY A 195 -5.47 -6.77 14.56
CA GLY A 195 -4.10 -6.30 14.85
C GLY A 195 -3.21 -6.02 13.63
N LYS A 196 -3.74 -6.01 12.40
CA LYS A 196 -2.97 -5.63 11.21
C LYS A 196 -3.01 -4.12 10.99
N ILE A 197 -1.92 -3.53 10.48
CA ILE A 197 -1.86 -2.11 10.13
C ILE A 197 -2.99 -1.75 9.15
N TYR A 198 -3.76 -0.70 9.48
CA TYR A 198 -4.87 -0.24 8.66
C TYR A 198 -4.43 0.91 7.74
N LYS A 199 -3.77 0.56 6.65
CA LYS A 199 -3.18 1.50 5.67
C LYS A 199 -4.16 2.51 5.02
N PRO A 200 -5.45 2.21 4.79
CA PRO A 200 -6.37 3.20 4.21
C PRO A 200 -6.43 4.53 4.97
N VAL A 201 -6.44 4.52 6.30
CA VAL A 201 -6.39 5.74 7.11
C VAL A 201 -5.08 6.49 6.91
N LEU A 202 -3.95 5.78 6.90
CA LEU A 202 -2.63 6.39 6.71
C LEU A 202 -2.46 7.02 5.32
N ARG A 203 -3.08 6.43 4.28
CA ARG A 203 -3.12 7.03 2.93
C ARG A 203 -3.91 8.34 2.94
N CYS A 204 -5.06 8.38 3.62
CA CYS A 204 -5.82 9.62 3.78
C CYS A 204 -5.02 10.70 4.51
N GLU A 205 -4.30 10.32 5.58
CA GLU A 205 -3.42 11.26 6.29
C GLU A 205 -2.25 11.74 5.41
N ALA A 206 -1.61 10.86 4.64
CA ALA A 206 -0.56 11.24 3.70
C ALA A 206 -1.07 12.22 2.61
N ALA A 207 -2.25 11.95 2.05
CA ALA A 207 -2.89 12.86 1.10
C ALA A 207 -3.24 14.20 1.75
N LYS A 208 -3.77 14.19 2.98
CA LYS A 208 -4.06 15.40 3.75
C LYS A 208 -2.81 16.23 4.00
N LEU A 209 -1.68 15.62 4.37
CA LEU A 209 -0.39 16.29 4.53
C LEU A 209 0.03 17.01 3.23
N ARG A 210 -0.10 16.34 2.08
CA ARG A 210 0.27 16.93 0.79
C ARG A 210 -0.65 18.07 0.39
N VAL A 211 -1.96 17.87 0.52
CA VAL A 211 -2.95 18.90 0.16
C VAL A 211 -2.86 20.10 1.11
N THR A 212 -2.60 19.87 2.39
CA THR A 212 -2.35 20.96 3.35
C THR A 212 -1.13 21.78 2.92
N ASP A 213 -0.05 21.13 2.55
CA ASP A 213 1.15 21.82 2.09
C ASP A 213 0.87 22.66 0.81
N LEU A 214 0.19 22.08 -0.17
CA LEU A 214 -0.24 22.76 -1.39
C LEU A 214 -1.11 23.98 -1.07
N VAL A 215 -2.16 23.81 -0.26
CA VAL A 215 -3.17 24.84 -0.01
C VAL A 215 -2.63 25.94 0.91
N HIS A 216 -1.98 25.55 2.00
CA HIS A 216 -1.53 26.54 3.00
C HIS A 216 -0.21 27.20 2.61
N ASN A 217 0.79 26.42 2.17
CA ASN A 217 2.14 26.91 1.95
C ASN A 217 2.39 27.39 0.52
N GLU A 218 1.95 26.63 -0.49
CA GLU A 218 2.21 26.98 -1.89
C GLU A 218 1.20 28.02 -2.41
N MET A 219 -0.08 27.94 -1.97
CA MET A 219 -1.14 28.86 -2.42
C MET A 219 -1.51 29.97 -1.39
N GLY A 220 -0.98 29.89 -0.16
CA GLY A 220 -1.18 30.91 0.87
C GLY A 220 -2.60 30.96 1.47
N LEU A 221 -3.37 29.88 1.35
CA LEU A 221 -4.75 29.79 1.86
C LEU A 221 -4.78 29.15 3.25
N GLY A 222 -4.09 29.76 4.23
CA GLY A 222 -3.87 29.20 5.56
C GLY A 222 -5.14 28.92 6.39
N ASP A 223 -6.25 29.56 6.09
CA ASP A 223 -7.54 29.38 6.78
C ASP A 223 -8.41 28.26 6.14
N ALA A 224 -7.94 27.60 5.10
CA ALA A 224 -8.67 26.51 4.47
C ALA A 224 -8.65 25.24 5.34
N ASN A 225 -9.82 24.61 5.47
CA ASN A 225 -9.93 23.30 6.10
C ASN A 225 -9.87 22.19 5.04
N ILE A 226 -9.03 21.18 5.29
CA ILE A 226 -8.83 20.03 4.38
C ILE A 226 -9.36 18.78 5.07
N ASP A 227 -10.31 18.13 4.42
CA ASP A 227 -10.85 16.83 4.79
C ASP A 227 -10.53 15.80 3.71
N VAL A 228 -10.05 14.64 4.11
CA VAL A 228 -9.71 13.53 3.21
C VAL A 228 -10.32 12.25 3.74
N VAL A 229 -11.11 11.60 2.91
CA VAL A 229 -11.78 10.34 3.26
C VAL A 229 -11.51 9.27 2.20
N ASP A 230 -11.49 8.03 2.65
CA ASP A 230 -11.46 6.88 1.75
C ASP A 230 -12.80 6.76 1.03
N GLY A 231 -12.80 6.88 -0.29
CA GLY A 231 -13.97 6.72 -1.16
C GLY A 231 -14.20 5.26 -1.61
N GLY A 232 -13.45 4.31 -1.07
CA GLY A 232 -13.51 2.91 -1.44
C GLY A 232 -13.13 2.68 -2.91
N ALA A 233 -14.03 2.06 -3.69
CA ALA A 233 -13.80 1.78 -5.11
C ALA A 233 -13.58 3.03 -5.99
N ARG A 234 -13.93 4.22 -5.49
CA ARG A 234 -13.73 5.51 -6.18
C ARG A 234 -12.41 6.20 -5.83
N GLY A 235 -11.56 5.56 -5.01
CA GLY A 235 -10.33 6.15 -4.52
C GLY A 235 -10.55 7.16 -3.38
N MET A 236 -9.55 7.97 -3.10
CA MET A 236 -9.64 9.02 -2.07
C MET A 236 -10.48 10.19 -2.54
N ARG A 237 -11.25 10.79 -1.61
CA ARG A 237 -11.96 12.05 -1.82
C ARG A 237 -11.39 13.14 -0.93
N VAL A 238 -10.99 14.24 -1.55
CA VAL A 238 -10.45 15.42 -0.90
C VAL A 238 -11.47 16.54 -0.96
N THR A 239 -11.79 17.16 0.19
CA THR A 239 -12.64 18.34 0.27
C THR A 239 -11.83 19.48 0.84
N VAL A 240 -11.69 20.57 0.09
CA VAL A 240 -11.06 21.80 0.55
C VAL A 240 -12.14 22.85 0.81
N SER A 241 -12.32 23.22 2.07
CA SER A 241 -13.30 24.21 2.51
C SER A 241 -12.58 25.52 2.81
N VAL A 242 -12.89 26.57 2.05
CA VAL A 242 -12.27 27.89 2.23
C VAL A 242 -13.28 28.88 2.80
N VAL A 243 -12.87 29.63 3.81
CA VAL A 243 -13.72 30.65 4.44
C VAL A 243 -13.99 31.78 3.44
N LYS A 244 -15.21 32.36 3.48
CA LYS A 244 -15.68 33.44 2.61
C LYS A 244 -14.63 34.54 2.42
N GLY A 245 -14.15 34.69 1.19
CA GLY A 245 -13.18 35.68 0.76
C GLY A 245 -13.24 35.88 -0.75
N ASP A 246 -12.17 36.36 -1.32
CA ASP A 246 -12.01 36.50 -2.77
C ASP A 246 -12.08 35.11 -3.44
N LYS A 247 -13.04 34.93 -4.34
CA LYS A 247 -13.26 33.68 -5.08
C LYS A 247 -12.28 33.47 -6.25
N SER A 248 -11.41 34.42 -6.51
CA SER A 248 -10.50 34.43 -7.67
C SER A 248 -9.52 33.25 -7.65
N PHE A 249 -9.23 32.68 -6.48
CA PHE A 249 -8.31 31.52 -6.32
C PHE A 249 -8.95 30.17 -6.67
N VAL A 250 -10.30 30.04 -6.67
CA VAL A 250 -10.98 28.74 -6.85
C VAL A 250 -10.56 28.01 -8.13
N PRO A 251 -10.53 28.67 -9.32
CA PRO A 251 -10.10 27.99 -10.53
C PRO A 251 -8.64 27.51 -10.48
N ALA A 252 -7.75 28.28 -9.86
CA ALA A 252 -6.34 27.91 -9.69
C ALA A 252 -6.19 26.72 -8.72
N LEU A 253 -6.98 26.68 -7.66
CA LEU A 253 -7.00 25.59 -6.68
C LEU A 253 -7.57 24.31 -7.31
N GLU A 254 -8.67 24.39 -8.03
CA GLU A 254 -9.24 23.23 -8.75
C GLU A 254 -8.26 22.69 -9.79
N GLN A 255 -7.58 23.54 -10.54
CA GLN A 255 -6.55 23.15 -11.49
C GLN A 255 -5.35 22.47 -10.81
N ALA A 256 -4.90 23.01 -9.67
CA ALA A 256 -3.79 22.41 -8.90
C ALA A 256 -4.17 21.04 -8.34
N LEU A 257 -5.39 20.88 -7.84
CA LEU A 257 -5.90 19.60 -7.31
C LEU A 257 -6.16 18.57 -8.41
N ALA A 258 -6.53 18.99 -9.62
CA ALA A 258 -6.76 18.10 -10.77
C ALA A 258 -5.49 17.37 -11.26
N ALA A 259 -4.30 17.81 -10.82
CA ALA A 259 -3.05 17.13 -11.14
C ALA A 259 -2.82 15.84 -10.35
N TYR A 260 -3.66 15.54 -9.35
CA TYR A 260 -3.54 14.37 -8.47
C TYR A 260 -4.57 13.29 -8.79
N LEU A 261 -4.26 12.04 -8.42
CA LEU A 261 -5.12 10.87 -8.66
C LEU A 261 -6.16 10.67 -7.54
N PHE A 262 -6.86 11.73 -7.16
CA PHE A 262 -7.99 11.65 -6.20
C PHE A 262 -9.16 12.53 -6.68
N GLU A 263 -10.36 12.24 -6.19
CA GLU A 263 -11.54 13.09 -6.43
C GLU A 263 -11.45 14.32 -5.54
N ALA A 264 -11.35 15.53 -6.13
CA ALA A 264 -11.27 16.77 -5.38
C ALA A 264 -12.56 17.58 -5.47
N LYS A 265 -12.94 18.22 -4.36
CA LYS A 265 -14.04 19.17 -4.27
C LYS A 265 -13.60 20.41 -3.50
N VAL A 266 -13.78 21.57 -4.12
CA VAL A 266 -13.60 22.87 -3.46
C VAL A 266 -14.96 23.42 -3.05
N GLN A 267 -15.09 23.89 -1.81
CA GLN A 267 -16.31 24.52 -1.32
C GLN A 267 -15.98 25.79 -0.54
N ILE A 268 -16.88 26.76 -0.61
CA ILE A 268 -16.78 28.03 0.13
C ILE A 268 -17.77 27.96 1.28
N VAL A 269 -17.32 28.18 2.49
CA VAL A 269 -18.10 28.10 3.73
C VAL A 269 -18.14 29.43 4.46
#